data_5631fbdf114d9b85ac0e39b4821093c1
#
_entry.id   5631fbdf114d9b85ac0e39b4821093c1
#
_cell.length_a   1.000
_cell.length_b   1.000
_cell.length_c   1.000
_cell.angle_alpha   90.00
_cell.angle_beta   90.00
_cell.angle_gamma   90.00
#
_symmetry.space_group_name_H-M   'P 1'
#
loop_
_entity.id
_entity.type
_entity.pdbx_description
1 polymer ?
#
loop_
_entity_poly.entity_id
_entity_poly.type
_entity_poly.pdbx_seq_one_letter_code
_entity_poly.pdbx_strand_id
1 'polypeptide(L)'
;MAEADRLLGMYLHLARASQLRRQPMVHVKLLVLAGVQAEAMGLVEIAALCRHKILAQNAQHLVRRWPTITEALSTEPFQVYLKQLKRRYSSEKVEHMVQSLGIEMGQERAAYFSDQEYAAALLDTRVDAIADVLAGDPKSAAREGEQRPYARATRGGRDWAKRSDSRTLTNLLVVWAPFVAGLVALAALAIASRAIGP
;
A
#
# COMPACT_ATOMS: atom_id res chain seq x y z
N MET A 1 -14.95 11.68 10.50
CA MET A 1 -14.52 10.91 9.31
C MET A 1 -15.43 9.70 9.19
N ALA A 2 -16.18 9.58 8.10
CA ALA A 2 -16.99 8.40 7.87
C ALA A 2 -16.09 7.18 7.70
N GLU A 3 -16.58 5.98 8.03
CA GLU A 3 -15.81 4.73 7.90
C GLU A 3 -15.33 4.51 6.45
N ALA A 4 -16.15 4.95 5.49
CA ALA A 4 -15.85 4.86 4.07
C ALA A 4 -14.62 5.69 3.67
N ASP A 5 -14.52 6.94 4.16
CA ASP A 5 -13.40 7.85 3.89
C ASP A 5 -12.10 7.30 4.44
N ARG A 6 -12.17 6.75 5.67
CA ARG A 6 -11.05 6.13 6.34
C ARG A 6 -10.52 4.94 5.53
N LEU A 7 -11.41 4.10 5.03
CA LEU A 7 -11.04 2.91 4.27
C LEU A 7 -10.41 3.28 2.92
N LEU A 8 -10.94 4.28 2.22
CA LEU A 8 -10.33 4.81 1.00
C LEU A 8 -8.91 5.30 1.25
N GLY A 9 -8.73 6.14 2.28
CA GLY A 9 -7.41 6.65 2.67
C GLY A 9 -6.42 5.53 2.97
N MET A 10 -6.83 4.50 3.74
CA MET A 10 -5.99 3.34 4.05
C MET A 10 -5.53 2.61 2.80
N TYR A 11 -6.41 2.34 1.84
CA TYR A 11 -6.04 1.69 0.59
C TYR A 11 -5.06 2.53 -0.24
N LEU A 12 -5.27 3.83 -0.32
CA LEU A 12 -4.40 4.74 -1.06
C LEU A 12 -3.01 4.86 -0.43
N HIS A 13 -2.93 5.00 0.90
CA HIS A 13 -1.63 5.00 1.61
C HIS A 13 -0.85 3.71 1.39
N LEU A 14 -1.52 2.56 1.52
CA LEU A 14 -0.88 1.28 1.28
C LEU A 14 -0.48 1.09 -0.18
N ALA A 15 -1.29 1.56 -1.13
CA ALA A 15 -0.95 1.55 -2.55
C ALA A 15 0.34 2.36 -2.79
N ARG A 16 0.41 3.57 -2.24
CA ARG A 16 1.60 4.42 -2.31
C ARG A 16 2.82 3.76 -1.66
N ALA A 17 2.68 3.23 -0.45
CA ALA A 17 3.76 2.51 0.22
C ALA A 17 4.26 1.30 -0.59
N SER A 18 3.34 0.58 -1.25
CA SER A 18 3.66 -0.55 -2.13
C SER A 18 4.42 -0.11 -3.38
N GLN A 19 4.08 1.05 -3.95
CA GLN A 19 4.78 1.64 -5.08
C GLN A 19 6.23 1.99 -4.70
N LEU A 20 6.42 2.66 -3.57
CA LEU A 20 7.76 3.01 -3.05
C LEU A 20 8.63 1.78 -2.76
N ARG A 21 8.00 0.67 -2.34
CA ARG A 21 8.66 -0.62 -2.09
C ARG A 21 8.84 -1.48 -3.35
N ARG A 22 8.50 -0.96 -4.52
CA ARG A 22 8.57 -1.68 -5.81
C ARG A 22 7.79 -3.00 -5.81
N GLN A 23 6.58 -2.98 -5.22
CA GLN A 23 5.67 -4.13 -5.16
C GLN A 23 4.46 -3.93 -6.12
N PRO A 24 4.65 -4.00 -7.44
CA PRO A 24 3.63 -3.62 -8.42
C PRO A 24 2.34 -4.43 -8.32
N MET A 25 2.43 -5.72 -7.98
CA MET A 25 1.26 -6.58 -7.84
C MET A 25 0.41 -6.23 -6.61
N VAL A 26 1.01 -5.76 -5.53
CA VAL A 26 0.30 -5.30 -4.33
C VAL A 26 -0.31 -3.93 -4.60
N HIS A 27 0.46 -3.02 -5.20
CA HIS A 27 0.02 -1.69 -5.61
C HIS A 27 -1.26 -1.75 -6.46
N VAL A 28 -1.26 -2.53 -7.53
CA VAL A 28 -2.43 -2.69 -8.42
C VAL A 28 -3.66 -3.20 -7.65
N LYS A 29 -3.51 -4.21 -6.78
CA LYS A 29 -4.63 -4.76 -5.99
C LYS A 29 -5.24 -3.72 -5.05
N LEU A 30 -4.40 -2.92 -4.41
CA LEU A 30 -4.84 -1.85 -3.51
C LEU A 30 -5.51 -0.71 -4.29
N LEU A 31 -5.02 -0.37 -5.48
CA LEU A 31 -5.68 0.59 -6.37
C LEU A 31 -7.07 0.11 -6.83
N VAL A 32 -7.25 -1.19 -7.08
CA VAL A 32 -8.59 -1.73 -7.39
C VAL A 32 -9.54 -1.52 -6.21
N LEU A 33 -9.10 -1.83 -4.99
CA LEU A 33 -9.92 -1.65 -3.78
C LEU A 33 -10.21 -0.16 -3.53
N ALA A 34 -9.21 0.71 -3.71
CA ALA A 34 -9.38 2.16 -3.60
C ALA A 34 -10.38 2.69 -4.64
N GLY A 35 -10.27 2.26 -5.90
CA GLY A 35 -11.20 2.68 -6.95
C GLY A 35 -12.63 2.23 -6.70
N VAL A 36 -12.83 1.01 -6.21
CA VAL A 36 -14.17 0.51 -5.79
C VAL A 36 -14.71 1.30 -4.61
N GLN A 37 -13.87 1.66 -3.65
CA GLN A 37 -14.28 2.46 -2.50
C GLN A 37 -14.61 3.90 -2.90
N ALA A 38 -13.82 4.51 -3.79
CA ALA A 38 -14.08 5.83 -4.35
C ALA A 38 -15.43 5.86 -5.10
N GLU A 39 -15.73 4.84 -5.88
CA GLU A 39 -17.00 4.69 -6.58
C GLU A 39 -18.19 4.63 -5.61
N ALA A 40 -18.05 3.85 -4.53
CA ALA A 40 -19.08 3.75 -3.48
C ALA A 40 -19.31 5.09 -2.74
N MET A 41 -18.34 5.99 -2.74
CA MET A 41 -18.43 7.35 -2.18
C MET A 41 -18.89 8.39 -3.21
N GLY A 42 -19.14 8.01 -4.46
CA GLY A 42 -19.49 8.93 -5.55
C GLY A 42 -18.29 9.74 -6.10
N LEU A 43 -17.06 9.39 -5.76
CA LEU A 43 -15.82 10.02 -6.24
C LEU A 43 -15.40 9.40 -7.60
N VAL A 44 -16.25 9.59 -8.62
CA VAL A 44 -16.10 8.93 -9.93
C VAL A 44 -14.75 9.26 -10.60
N GLU A 45 -14.29 10.50 -10.48
CA GLU A 45 -13.00 10.92 -11.05
C GLU A 45 -11.81 10.23 -10.38
N ILE A 46 -11.87 10.02 -9.07
CA ILE A 46 -10.85 9.26 -8.32
C ILE A 46 -10.89 7.79 -8.72
N ALA A 47 -12.08 7.21 -8.91
CA ALA A 47 -12.21 5.83 -9.39
C ALA A 47 -11.63 5.68 -10.81
N ALA A 48 -11.89 6.63 -11.70
CA ALA A 48 -11.33 6.67 -13.04
C ALA A 48 -9.79 6.81 -13.00
N LEU A 49 -9.25 7.67 -12.13
CA LEU A 49 -7.82 7.85 -11.94
C LEU A 49 -7.15 6.57 -11.40
N CYS A 50 -7.78 5.88 -10.45
CA CYS A 50 -7.32 4.56 -9.98
C CYS A 50 -7.25 3.56 -11.14
N ARG A 51 -8.31 3.47 -11.97
CA ARG A 51 -8.34 2.61 -13.15
C ARG A 51 -7.22 2.96 -14.15
N HIS A 52 -7.02 4.25 -14.43
CA HIS A 52 -5.93 4.72 -15.30
C HIS A 52 -4.56 4.26 -14.79
N LYS A 53 -4.26 4.47 -13.49
CA LYS A 53 -3.00 4.03 -12.88
C LYS A 53 -2.83 2.50 -12.88
N ILE A 54 -3.90 1.73 -12.69
CA ILE A 54 -3.87 0.27 -12.80
C ILE A 54 -3.43 -0.13 -14.21
N LEU A 55 -4.02 0.47 -15.25
CA LEU A 55 -3.72 0.15 -16.64
C LEU A 55 -2.34 0.64 -17.08
N ALA A 56 -1.88 1.77 -16.54
CA ALA A 56 -0.51 2.25 -16.74
C ALA A 56 0.53 1.25 -16.19
N GLN A 57 0.26 0.65 -15.03
CA GLN A 57 1.13 -0.35 -14.40
C GLN A 57 1.00 -1.73 -15.04
N ASN A 58 -0.21 -2.13 -15.43
CA ASN A 58 -0.51 -3.42 -16.04
C ASN A 58 -1.62 -3.28 -17.09
N ALA A 59 -1.22 -3.06 -18.34
CA ALA A 59 -2.14 -2.89 -19.47
C ALA A 59 -3.03 -4.12 -19.76
N GLN A 60 -2.71 -5.31 -19.25
CA GLN A 60 -3.48 -6.53 -19.40
C GLN A 60 -4.36 -6.84 -18.17
N HIS A 61 -4.45 -5.92 -17.22
CA HIS A 61 -5.28 -6.13 -16.03
C HIS A 61 -6.76 -6.31 -16.39
N LEU A 62 -7.48 -7.10 -15.59
CA LEU A 62 -8.90 -7.43 -15.78
C LEU A 62 -9.78 -6.19 -15.99
N VAL A 63 -9.52 -5.08 -15.30
CA VAL A 63 -10.29 -3.82 -15.41
C VAL A 63 -10.28 -3.20 -16.80
N ARG A 64 -9.38 -3.62 -17.70
CA ARG A 64 -9.35 -3.18 -19.09
C ARG A 64 -10.63 -3.53 -19.85
N ARG A 65 -11.32 -4.60 -19.44
CA ARG A 65 -12.52 -5.09 -20.11
C ARG A 65 -13.70 -4.14 -20.03
N TRP A 66 -13.67 -3.22 -19.06
CA TRP A 66 -14.75 -2.28 -18.82
C TRP A 66 -14.24 -0.84 -18.87
N PRO A 67 -15.00 0.10 -19.46
CA PRO A 67 -14.62 1.51 -19.55
C PRO A 67 -14.58 2.18 -18.18
N THR A 68 -15.42 1.75 -17.24
CA THR A 68 -15.52 2.31 -15.88
C THR A 68 -15.48 1.23 -14.80
N ILE A 69 -15.16 1.62 -13.57
CA ILE A 69 -15.25 0.72 -12.40
C ILE A 69 -16.71 0.39 -12.08
N THR A 70 -17.63 1.33 -12.31
CA THR A 70 -19.07 1.15 -12.15
C THR A 70 -19.58 -0.02 -13.00
N GLU A 71 -19.23 -0.03 -14.28
CA GLU A 71 -19.60 -1.12 -15.18
C GLU A 71 -18.93 -2.45 -14.78
N ALA A 72 -17.67 -2.42 -14.35
CA ALA A 72 -17.01 -3.60 -13.83
C ALA A 72 -17.76 -4.19 -12.63
N LEU A 73 -18.23 -3.35 -11.70
CA LEU A 73 -18.98 -3.76 -10.50
C LEU A 73 -20.29 -4.49 -10.82
N SER A 74 -20.90 -4.25 -11.97
CA SER A 74 -22.14 -4.94 -12.39
C SER A 74 -21.87 -6.35 -12.96
N THR A 75 -20.61 -6.76 -13.14
CA THR A 75 -20.26 -8.02 -13.80
C THR A 75 -19.77 -9.07 -12.81
N GLU A 76 -20.23 -10.31 -12.99
CA GLU A 76 -19.86 -11.45 -12.12
C GLU A 76 -18.35 -11.70 -12.04
N PRO A 77 -17.58 -11.72 -13.15
CA PRO A 77 -16.14 -11.98 -13.09
C PRO A 77 -15.38 -10.99 -12.21
N PHE A 78 -15.79 -9.71 -12.23
CA PHE A 78 -15.18 -8.70 -11.40
C PHE A 78 -15.61 -8.82 -9.94
N GLN A 79 -16.85 -9.19 -9.67
CA GLN A 79 -17.37 -9.41 -8.31
C GLN A 79 -16.62 -10.57 -7.64
N VAL A 80 -16.38 -11.69 -8.35
CA VAL A 80 -15.59 -12.81 -7.83
C VAL A 80 -14.16 -12.37 -7.48
N TYR A 81 -13.53 -11.63 -8.37
CA TYR A 81 -12.20 -11.06 -8.13
C TYR A 81 -12.18 -10.10 -6.94
N LEU A 82 -13.15 -9.19 -6.86
CA LEU A 82 -13.30 -8.25 -5.76
C LEU A 82 -13.50 -8.96 -4.41
N LYS A 83 -14.31 -10.01 -4.38
CA LYS A 83 -14.53 -10.83 -3.17
C LYS A 83 -13.22 -11.45 -2.67
N GLN A 84 -12.39 -11.95 -3.59
CA GLN A 84 -11.06 -12.47 -3.23
C GLN A 84 -10.14 -11.38 -2.68
N LEU A 85 -10.14 -10.17 -3.29
CA LEU A 85 -9.36 -9.05 -2.81
C LEU A 85 -9.80 -8.61 -1.41
N LYS A 86 -11.11 -8.45 -1.16
CA LYS A 86 -11.67 -8.06 0.14
C LYS A 86 -11.34 -9.09 1.23
N ARG A 87 -11.32 -10.38 0.92
CA ARG A 87 -10.86 -11.42 1.87
C ARG A 87 -9.37 -11.32 2.18
N ARG A 88 -8.56 -10.95 1.19
CA ARG A 88 -7.11 -10.81 1.38
C ARG A 88 -6.73 -9.52 2.11
N TYR A 89 -7.47 -8.45 1.88
CA TYR A 89 -7.27 -7.11 2.42
C TYR A 89 -8.55 -6.66 3.15
N SER A 90 -8.92 -7.38 4.22
CA SER A 90 -10.02 -6.97 5.10
C SER A 90 -9.69 -5.64 5.79
N SER A 91 -10.71 -4.89 6.21
CA SER A 91 -10.52 -3.59 6.88
C SER A 91 -9.57 -3.67 8.07
N GLU A 92 -9.74 -4.67 8.95
CA GLU A 92 -8.85 -4.92 10.10
C GLU A 92 -7.39 -5.15 9.69
N LYS A 93 -7.18 -5.96 8.66
CA LYS A 93 -5.84 -6.28 8.17
C LYS A 93 -5.16 -5.06 7.53
N VAL A 94 -5.93 -4.27 6.79
CA VAL A 94 -5.47 -3.02 6.17
C VAL A 94 -5.12 -2.01 7.25
N GLU A 95 -5.94 -1.86 8.28
CA GLU A 95 -5.66 -1.00 9.43
C GLU A 95 -4.37 -1.41 10.14
N HIS A 96 -4.20 -2.69 10.44
CA HIS A 96 -2.96 -3.20 11.03
C HIS A 96 -1.74 -2.93 10.12
N MET A 97 -1.89 -3.06 8.80
CA MET A 97 -0.81 -2.75 7.85
C MET A 97 -0.46 -1.26 7.87
N VAL A 98 -1.44 -0.36 7.91
CA VAL A 98 -1.23 1.10 8.01
C VAL A 98 -0.53 1.45 9.32
N GLN A 99 -0.99 0.90 10.45
CA GLN A 99 -0.36 1.08 11.76
C GLN A 99 1.09 0.58 11.78
N SER A 100 1.36 -0.59 11.18
CA SER A 100 2.71 -1.14 11.11
C SER A 100 3.67 -0.29 10.27
N LEU A 101 3.14 0.56 9.38
CA LEU A 101 3.90 1.54 8.61
C LEU A 101 4.10 2.86 9.36
N GLY A 102 3.48 3.04 10.53
CA GLY A 102 3.54 4.29 11.29
C GLY A 102 2.80 5.45 10.59
N ILE A 103 1.78 5.16 9.80
CA ILE A 103 1.00 6.17 9.09
C ILE A 103 -0.13 6.67 9.99
N GLU A 104 -0.10 7.95 10.34
CA GLU A 104 -1.12 8.64 11.14
C GLU A 104 -2.11 9.35 10.20
N MET A 105 -3.17 8.65 9.81
CA MET A 105 -4.12 9.13 8.78
C MET A 105 -4.97 10.34 9.22
N GLY A 106 -5.23 10.50 10.51
CA GLY A 106 -6.18 11.51 11.00
C GLY A 106 -5.70 12.95 10.80
N GLN A 107 -4.42 13.21 11.01
CA GLN A 107 -3.84 14.55 10.90
C GLN A 107 -3.63 14.97 9.44
N GLU A 108 -3.21 14.04 8.59
CA GLU A 108 -2.99 14.33 7.16
C GLU A 108 -4.31 14.72 6.47
N ARG A 109 -5.41 14.02 6.77
CA ARG A 109 -6.72 14.31 6.16
C ARG A 109 -7.23 15.71 6.49
N ALA A 110 -6.96 16.19 7.71
CA ALA A 110 -7.40 17.52 8.16
C ALA A 110 -6.77 18.68 7.36
N ALA A 111 -5.69 18.44 6.63
CA ALA A 111 -5.03 19.43 5.78
C ALA A 111 -5.74 19.66 4.42
N TYR A 112 -6.76 18.85 4.08
CA TYR A 112 -7.46 18.91 2.81
C TYR A 112 -8.93 19.29 2.98
N PHE A 113 -9.47 20.09 2.04
CA PHE A 113 -10.86 20.55 2.08
C PHE A 113 -11.87 19.45 1.75
N SER A 114 -11.51 18.51 0.87
CA SER A 114 -12.41 17.46 0.42
C SER A 114 -11.73 16.10 0.36
N ASP A 115 -12.54 15.03 0.37
CA ASP A 115 -12.06 13.65 0.19
C ASP A 115 -11.45 13.43 -1.20
N GLN A 116 -12.00 14.13 -2.20
CA GLN A 116 -11.48 14.11 -3.55
C GLN A 116 -10.07 14.71 -3.63
N GLU A 117 -9.84 15.87 -2.99
CA GLU A 117 -8.53 16.51 -2.93
C GLU A 117 -7.50 15.64 -2.21
N TYR A 118 -7.88 15.07 -1.07
CA TYR A 118 -7.04 14.16 -0.32
C TYR A 118 -6.67 12.90 -1.12
N ALA A 119 -7.68 12.26 -1.75
CA ALA A 119 -7.45 11.08 -2.56
C ALA A 119 -6.59 11.37 -3.80
N ALA A 120 -6.81 12.50 -4.47
CA ALA A 120 -6.00 12.94 -5.60
C ALA A 120 -4.53 13.17 -5.20
N ALA A 121 -4.30 13.82 -4.06
CA ALA A 121 -2.95 14.05 -3.52
C ALA A 121 -2.21 12.74 -3.19
N LEU A 122 -2.91 11.75 -2.63
CA LEU A 122 -2.35 10.41 -2.39
C LEU A 122 -2.02 9.65 -3.67
N LEU A 123 -2.72 9.98 -4.76
CA LEU A 123 -2.45 9.46 -6.10
C LEU A 123 -1.43 10.33 -6.89
N ASP A 124 -0.68 11.20 -6.22
CA ASP A 124 0.30 12.11 -6.82
C ASP A 124 -0.28 12.98 -7.95
N THR A 125 -1.55 13.41 -7.80
CA THR A 125 -2.29 14.19 -8.80
C THR A 125 -3.04 15.32 -8.08
N ARG A 126 -3.32 16.42 -8.79
CA ARG A 126 -4.20 17.48 -8.31
C ARG A 126 -5.59 17.29 -8.91
N VAL A 127 -6.63 17.77 -8.21
CA VAL A 127 -8.02 17.63 -8.69
C VAL A 127 -8.21 18.29 -10.06
N ASP A 128 -7.66 19.49 -10.24
CA ASP A 128 -7.71 20.25 -11.50
C ASP A 128 -6.97 19.55 -12.67
N ALA A 129 -6.00 18.70 -12.37
CA ALA A 129 -5.21 17.97 -13.36
C ALA A 129 -5.75 16.56 -13.67
N ILE A 130 -6.80 16.10 -12.98
CA ILE A 130 -7.31 14.72 -13.20
C ILE A 130 -7.80 14.54 -14.64
N ALA A 131 -8.52 15.51 -15.18
CA ALA A 131 -9.04 15.45 -16.55
C ALA A 131 -7.91 15.32 -17.58
N ASP A 132 -6.82 16.08 -17.42
CA ASP A 132 -5.66 16.05 -18.30
C ASP A 132 -4.93 14.68 -18.19
N VAL A 133 -4.79 14.14 -16.98
CA VAL A 133 -4.20 12.81 -16.76
C VAL A 133 -5.03 11.71 -17.42
N LEU A 134 -6.36 11.80 -17.34
CA LEU A 134 -7.27 10.82 -17.95
C LEU A 134 -7.31 10.91 -19.47
N ALA A 135 -7.11 12.12 -20.04
CA ALA A 135 -7.02 12.33 -21.49
C ALA A 135 -5.68 11.85 -22.07
N GLY A 136 -4.64 11.74 -21.25
CA GLY A 136 -3.32 11.26 -21.64
C GLY A 136 -3.25 9.74 -21.83
N ASP A 137 -2.22 9.28 -22.58
CA ASP A 137 -1.94 7.84 -22.70
C ASP A 137 -1.51 7.29 -21.34
N PRO A 138 -2.15 6.23 -20.80
CA PRO A 138 -1.79 5.61 -19.53
C PRO A 138 -0.32 5.18 -19.44
N LYS A 139 0.35 4.97 -20.56
CA LYS A 139 1.79 4.68 -20.61
C LYS A 139 2.68 5.91 -20.40
N SER A 140 2.22 7.11 -20.75
CA SER A 140 2.98 8.34 -20.52
C SER A 140 2.93 8.77 -19.05
N ALA A 141 1.78 8.63 -18.40
CA ALA A 141 1.60 8.93 -16.98
C ALA A 141 2.52 8.10 -16.06
N ALA A 142 2.84 6.86 -16.44
CA ALA A 142 3.77 6.01 -15.68
C ALA A 142 5.22 6.58 -15.68
N ARG A 143 5.62 7.29 -16.73
CA ARG A 143 6.96 7.90 -16.84
C ARG A 143 7.08 9.21 -16.06
N GLU A 144 5.99 9.97 -15.95
CA GLU A 144 6.00 11.25 -15.22
C GLU A 144 5.99 11.06 -13.70
N GLY A 145 5.32 10.01 -13.18
CA GLY A 145 5.32 9.68 -11.76
C GLY A 145 6.70 9.26 -11.22
N GLU A 146 7.59 8.75 -12.08
CA GLU A 146 8.94 8.35 -11.72
C GLU A 146 9.93 9.53 -11.66
N GLN A 147 9.60 10.67 -12.26
CA GLN A 147 10.52 11.82 -12.39
C GLN A 147 10.20 13.00 -11.47
N ARG A 148 9.07 13.01 -10.75
CA ARG A 148 8.78 14.11 -9.82
C ARG A 148 9.40 13.82 -8.45
N PRO A 149 10.47 14.53 -8.06
CA PRO A 149 10.98 14.42 -6.70
C PRO A 149 9.90 14.92 -5.75
N TYR A 150 9.52 14.09 -4.83
CA TYR A 150 8.58 14.33 -3.75
C TYR A 150 9.13 15.42 -2.83
N ALA A 151 9.08 16.66 -3.30
CA ALA A 151 9.53 17.83 -2.58
C ALA A 151 8.32 18.66 -2.17
N ARG A 152 7.90 18.55 -0.91
CA ARG A 152 7.39 19.66 -0.14
C ARG A 152 6.19 19.46 0.78
N ALA A 153 5.77 18.23 1.10
CA ALA A 153 4.73 18.13 2.13
C ALA A 153 5.06 17.25 3.34
N THR A 154 6.22 16.60 3.40
CA THR A 154 6.57 15.80 4.58
C THR A 154 8.01 15.98 4.99
N ARG A 155 8.28 17.04 5.78
CA ARG A 155 9.54 17.11 6.56
C ARG A 155 9.66 15.98 7.58
N GLY A 156 8.57 15.22 7.85
CA GLY A 156 8.52 14.05 8.73
C GLY A 156 8.62 12.68 8.01
N GLY A 157 8.37 12.61 6.69
CA GLY A 157 8.25 11.33 5.99
C GLY A 157 9.55 10.64 5.60
N ARG A 158 10.71 11.31 5.68
CA ARG A 158 12.01 10.71 5.38
C ARG A 158 12.60 9.89 6.52
N ASP A 159 12.19 10.14 7.75
CA ASP A 159 12.76 9.46 8.92
C ASP A 159 12.12 8.10 9.20
N TRP A 160 10.93 7.80 8.65
CA TRP A 160 10.29 6.50 8.89
C TRP A 160 10.89 5.36 8.07
N ALA A 161 11.32 5.62 6.84
CA ALA A 161 11.98 4.60 6.01
C ALA A 161 13.32 4.17 6.63
N LYS A 162 14.04 5.12 7.25
CA LYS A 162 15.29 4.82 7.98
C LYS A 162 15.03 4.14 9.33
N ARG A 163 13.90 4.44 9.98
CA ARG A 163 13.56 3.87 11.30
C ARG A 163 13.04 2.43 11.23
N SER A 164 12.43 2.02 10.12
CA SER A 164 11.95 0.64 9.95
C SER A 164 13.07 -0.37 9.71
N ASP A 165 14.15 0.02 9.02
CA ASP A 165 15.27 -0.89 8.75
C ASP A 165 16.15 -1.15 9.98
N SER A 166 16.30 -0.16 10.87
CA SER A 166 17.09 -0.35 12.08
C SER A 166 16.37 -1.14 13.19
N ARG A 167 15.03 -1.08 13.25
CA ARG A 167 14.29 -1.83 14.29
C ARG A 167 14.04 -3.29 13.96
N THR A 168 13.92 -3.65 12.67
CA THR A 168 13.75 -5.05 12.26
C THR A 168 15.02 -5.87 12.43
N LEU A 169 16.19 -5.30 12.16
CA LEU A 169 17.46 -5.99 12.34
C LEU A 169 17.84 -6.10 13.83
N THR A 170 17.56 -5.08 14.64
CA THR A 170 17.86 -5.12 16.08
C THR A 170 16.94 -6.10 16.83
N ASN A 171 15.67 -6.17 16.47
CA ASN A 171 14.73 -7.12 17.08
C ASN A 171 15.03 -8.58 16.68
N LEU A 172 15.54 -8.83 15.48
CA LEU A 172 15.93 -10.19 15.06
C LEU A 172 17.16 -10.68 15.85
N LEU A 173 18.14 -9.82 16.08
CA LEU A 173 19.32 -10.15 16.85
C LEU A 173 19.02 -10.36 18.35
N VAL A 174 18.12 -9.57 18.94
CA VAL A 174 17.74 -9.69 20.36
C VAL A 174 16.91 -10.95 20.62
N VAL A 175 16.06 -11.38 19.69
CA VAL A 175 15.23 -12.59 19.86
C VAL A 175 16.03 -13.87 19.67
N TRP A 176 17.05 -13.88 18.82
CA TRP A 176 17.85 -15.10 18.52
C TRP A 176 19.12 -15.24 19.36
N ALA A 177 19.58 -14.17 20.02
CA ALA A 177 20.77 -14.20 20.87
C ALA A 177 20.70 -15.28 22.00
N PRO A 178 19.61 -15.46 22.75
CA PRO A 178 19.55 -16.49 23.80
C PRO A 178 19.52 -17.92 23.22
N PHE A 179 18.99 -18.13 22.01
CA PHE A 179 18.95 -19.44 21.38
C PHE A 179 20.35 -19.91 20.91
N VAL A 180 21.14 -19.01 20.37
CA VAL A 180 22.51 -19.33 19.93
C VAL A 180 23.39 -19.59 21.14
N ALA A 181 23.29 -18.80 22.22
CA ALA A 181 24.02 -19.02 23.46
C ALA A 181 23.69 -20.38 24.13
N GLY A 182 22.41 -20.78 24.11
CA GLY A 182 22.00 -22.08 24.63
C GLY A 182 22.55 -23.27 23.85
N LEU A 183 22.63 -23.16 22.52
CA LEU A 183 23.16 -24.21 21.66
C LEU A 183 24.68 -24.41 21.84
N VAL A 184 25.43 -23.32 22.02
CA VAL A 184 26.88 -23.38 22.29
C VAL A 184 27.17 -23.99 23.67
N ALA A 185 26.38 -23.66 24.70
CA ALA A 185 26.51 -24.23 26.04
C ALA A 185 26.23 -25.76 26.07
N LEU A 186 25.21 -26.22 25.34
CA LEU A 186 24.90 -27.65 25.20
C LEU A 186 25.98 -28.42 24.47
N ALA A 187 26.58 -27.84 23.43
CA ALA A 187 27.69 -28.46 22.72
C ALA A 187 28.94 -28.58 23.61
N ALA A 188 29.26 -27.58 24.41
CA ALA A 188 30.38 -27.60 25.36
C ALA A 188 30.18 -28.66 26.45
N LEU A 189 28.95 -28.84 26.98
CA LEU A 189 28.65 -29.87 27.97
C LEU A 189 28.78 -31.29 27.38
N ALA A 190 28.39 -31.50 26.13
CA ALA A 190 28.52 -32.79 25.45
C ALA A 190 29.99 -33.19 25.19
N ILE A 191 30.84 -32.22 24.96
CA ILE A 191 32.30 -32.46 24.77
C ILE A 191 32.93 -32.77 26.12
N ALA A 192 32.57 -32.02 27.18
CA ALA A 192 33.12 -32.27 28.52
C ALA A 192 32.72 -33.65 29.07
N SER A 193 31.52 -34.12 28.81
CA SER A 193 31.06 -35.47 29.27
C SER A 193 31.75 -36.62 28.56
N ARG A 194 32.30 -36.42 27.36
CA ARG A 194 33.12 -37.43 26.65
C ARG A 194 34.58 -37.52 27.10
N ALA A 195 35.06 -36.49 27.79
CA ALA A 195 36.47 -36.45 28.27
C ALA A 195 36.63 -37.10 29.66
N ILE A 196 35.53 -37.50 30.33
CA ILE A 196 35.54 -38.13 31.68
C ILE A 196 34.94 -39.56 31.60
N GLY A 197 35.30 -40.29 30.57
CA GLY A 197 35.01 -41.73 30.52
C GLY A 197 36.26 -42.54 30.90
N PRO A 198 36.06 -43.66 31.63
CA PRO A 198 37.13 -44.41 32.29
C PRO A 198 38.12 -45.06 31.33
#